data_a8f3d5e7b0c86fd15f588f1a978dfcdb
#
_entry.id   a8f3d5e7b0c86fd15f588f1a978dfcdb
#
_cell.length_a   1.000
_cell.length_b   1.000
_cell.length_c   1.000
_cell.angle_alpha   90.00
_cell.angle_beta   90.00
_cell.angle_gamma   90.00
#
_symmetry.space_group_name_H-M   'P 1'
#
loop_
_entity.id
_entity.type
_entity.pdbx_description
1 polymer ?
#
loop_
_entity_poly.entity_id
_entity_poly.type
_entity_poly.pdbx_seq_one_letter_code
_entity_poly.pdbx_strand_id
1 'polypeptide(L)'
;MRNEGKHILSGRRVLGGLILVIAWTVTGCIKNDIPYETVVGNITSMDIRGAETLNIDNSNKTVSVVLADTVDLRKVLLSDFKITPDARMIDNVTGQELDTLESYYLDMTQGGAEYAIPADKPYTFTVVTYQDYVWTLSATQNIELAFTLAEGQQIGEAKFSASSYSVVAYVPESVPLDQVNVSKLQLGPSNATMDWVQADGTIVENVDPTTIHDFSVPQHFIVRFFDITQEWVVSVEHSTQYINEMSVNPWAKFAYLNAQGLTSAGECSFQLRKSGAGDDAWETVAATVSDVTFTAVATGLEPSTAYEVRGVIGENYGDPVTFTTEAAEEVPNLSFDNWTQKSKNWFPNSDASNSYWATGNEGVTIYTTANSTPVEGEGEVVEGKAARLETIGNVPLVKIAAGNLFTGIYKTNLGNPASSATMGRPYTGRPTHMTGWYKYTPAEVTTEGNSYSQNKHPEAVGQLDYCSIYIRLEDWGTATERPANPTIIAQATLEDNSVVSEYKQFDLKLQYNDLETKPTHVVIVASSSRYGDDFCGGPGSVLYVDQFALSFDYDE
;
A
#
# COMPACT_ATOMS: atom_id res chain seq x y z
N MET A 1 -24.19 -55.31 -49.31
CA MET A 1 -25.48 -55.98 -49.63
C MET A 1 -26.54 -54.94 -49.43
N ARG A 2 -27.02 -54.42 -50.52
CA ARG A 2 -28.39 -54.49 -51.07
C ARG A 2 -29.40 -53.82 -50.13
N ASN A 3 -30.24 -52.94 -50.52
CA ASN A 3 -30.79 -52.38 -51.77
C ASN A 3 -31.93 -51.48 -51.29
N GLU A 4 -31.96 -50.29 -51.75
CA GLU A 4 -32.93 -49.76 -52.76
C GLU A 4 -34.40 -49.71 -52.37
N GLY A 5 -35.00 -48.57 -52.66
CA GLY A 5 -36.40 -48.43 -52.92
C GLY A 5 -36.91 -46.99 -52.95
N LYS A 6 -36.72 -46.36 -54.11
CA LYS A 6 -37.48 -45.16 -54.55
C LYS A 6 -38.97 -45.48 -54.70
N HIS A 7 -39.86 -44.52 -54.48
CA HIS A 7 -40.87 -44.19 -55.48
C HIS A 7 -41.47 -42.79 -55.30
N ILE A 8 -41.54 -42.10 -56.41
CA ILE A 8 -42.13 -40.79 -56.76
C ILE A 8 -43.62 -40.97 -57.05
N LEU A 9 -44.41 -39.92 -56.75
CA LEU A 9 -45.46 -39.35 -57.66
C LEU A 9 -46.41 -38.46 -56.84
N SER A 10 -46.40 -37.21 -57.02
CA SER A 10 -47.16 -36.31 -57.88
C SER A 10 -48.64 -36.12 -57.46
N GLY A 11 -49.01 -34.89 -57.24
CA GLY A 11 -50.23 -34.41 -57.83
C GLY A 11 -51.15 -33.52 -57.03
N ARG A 12 -51.15 -32.27 -57.41
CA ARG A 12 -52.31 -31.36 -57.58
C ARG A 12 -52.85 -30.53 -56.39
N ARG A 13 -52.69 -29.25 -56.69
CA ARG A 13 -53.30 -28.03 -56.11
C ARG A 13 -54.73 -28.17 -55.67
N VAL A 14 -55.07 -27.61 -54.50
CA VAL A 14 -56.33 -26.94 -54.20
C VAL A 14 -56.03 -25.66 -53.41
N LEU A 15 -56.51 -24.56 -53.95
CA LEU A 15 -56.52 -23.21 -53.44
C LEU A 15 -57.47 -23.16 -52.23
N GLY A 16 -57.07 -22.71 -51.07
CA GLY A 16 -57.92 -22.42 -49.96
C GLY A 16 -57.27 -21.36 -49.11
N GLY A 17 -57.76 -20.14 -49.17
CA GLY A 17 -57.26 -19.01 -48.40
C GLY A 17 -57.36 -19.25 -46.88
N LEU A 18 -56.25 -19.06 -46.20
CA LEU A 18 -56.23 -18.98 -44.77
C LEU A 18 -55.65 -17.60 -44.37
N ILE A 19 -56.53 -16.82 -43.80
CA ILE A 19 -56.24 -15.52 -43.20
C ILE A 19 -55.25 -15.73 -42.07
N LEU A 20 -54.02 -15.24 -42.28
CA LEU A 20 -52.99 -15.24 -41.25
C LEU A 20 -53.26 -14.07 -40.29
N VAL A 21 -53.89 -14.34 -39.16
CA VAL A 21 -53.96 -13.42 -38.03
C VAL A 21 -52.58 -13.43 -37.40
N ILE A 22 -51.76 -12.42 -37.71
CA ILE A 22 -50.53 -12.15 -36.97
C ILE A 22 -50.93 -11.55 -35.65
N ALA A 23 -50.97 -12.39 -34.59
CA ALA A 23 -50.99 -11.93 -33.22
C ALA A 23 -49.65 -11.28 -32.93
N TRP A 24 -49.61 -9.96 -32.94
CA TRP A 24 -48.52 -9.22 -32.30
C TRP A 24 -48.63 -9.44 -30.79
N THR A 25 -47.88 -10.38 -30.27
CA THR A 25 -47.55 -10.38 -28.85
C THR A 25 -46.60 -9.23 -28.60
N VAL A 26 -47.12 -8.09 -28.23
CA VAL A 26 -46.36 -7.00 -27.61
C VAL A 26 -45.91 -7.54 -26.26
N THR A 27 -44.72 -8.13 -26.23
CA THR A 27 -43.99 -8.27 -24.97
C THR A 27 -43.58 -6.85 -24.57
N GLY A 28 -44.48 -6.15 -23.90
CA GLY A 28 -44.13 -4.94 -23.16
C GLY A 28 -43.14 -5.34 -22.09
N CYS A 29 -41.84 -5.14 -22.37
CA CYS A 29 -40.92 -4.90 -21.29
C CYS A 29 -41.44 -3.67 -20.54
N ILE A 30 -42.07 -3.88 -19.40
CA ILE A 30 -42.28 -2.80 -18.44
C ILE A 30 -40.89 -2.34 -18.08
N LYS A 31 -40.40 -1.27 -18.73
CA LYS A 31 -39.30 -0.50 -18.18
C LYS A 31 -39.81 0.05 -16.86
N ASN A 32 -39.30 -0.52 -15.80
CA ASN A 32 -39.55 0.00 -14.48
C ASN A 32 -38.68 1.26 -14.34
N ASP A 33 -39.16 2.39 -14.88
CA ASP A 33 -38.51 3.71 -14.80
C ASP A 33 -38.74 4.38 -13.42
N ILE A 34 -39.02 3.59 -12.39
CA ILE A 34 -38.96 4.07 -11.01
C ILE A 34 -37.48 4.07 -10.67
N PRO A 35 -36.84 5.24 -10.43
CA PRO A 35 -35.48 5.27 -9.92
C PRO A 35 -35.54 4.69 -8.50
N TYR A 36 -35.22 3.41 -8.38
CA TYR A 36 -34.92 2.84 -7.08
C TYR A 36 -33.62 3.50 -6.63
N GLU A 37 -33.68 4.29 -5.57
CA GLU A 37 -32.47 4.71 -4.87
C GLU A 37 -31.70 3.44 -4.54
N THR A 38 -30.46 3.37 -4.99
CA THR A 38 -29.58 2.25 -4.65
C THR A 38 -29.26 2.37 -3.17
N VAL A 39 -29.93 1.58 -2.34
CA VAL A 39 -29.68 1.55 -0.89
C VAL A 39 -28.43 0.71 -0.66
N VAL A 40 -27.31 1.37 -0.44
CA VAL A 40 -26.03 0.72 -0.18
C VAL A 40 -25.97 0.26 1.27
N GLY A 41 -25.60 -1.00 1.49
CA GLY A 41 -25.43 -1.56 2.83
C GLY A 41 -24.15 -1.04 3.48
N ASN A 42 -24.27 -0.03 4.33
CA ASN A 42 -23.17 0.63 5.03
C ASN A 42 -23.20 0.30 6.53
N ILE A 43 -22.02 0.25 7.14
CA ILE A 43 -21.82 0.34 8.59
C ILE A 43 -21.45 1.80 8.87
N THR A 44 -22.30 2.55 9.57
CA THR A 44 -22.11 3.97 9.83
C THR A 44 -21.44 4.24 11.17
N SER A 45 -21.58 3.33 12.13
CA SER A 45 -20.81 3.31 13.36
C SER A 45 -20.70 1.88 13.88
N MET A 46 -19.64 1.60 14.64
CA MET A 46 -19.41 0.36 15.34
C MET A 46 -18.61 0.66 16.61
N ASP A 47 -18.99 0.02 17.72
CA ASP A 47 -18.26 0.10 18.98
C ASP A 47 -17.78 -1.28 19.40
N ILE A 48 -16.47 -1.45 19.49
CA ILE A 48 -15.80 -2.67 19.93
C ILE A 48 -15.09 -2.36 21.24
N ARG A 49 -15.50 -3.03 22.32
CA ARG A 49 -14.91 -2.79 23.63
C ARG A 49 -13.43 -3.16 23.66
N GLY A 50 -12.60 -2.21 24.12
CA GLY A 50 -11.16 -2.36 24.18
C GLY A 50 -10.47 -2.09 22.84
N ALA A 51 -11.15 -1.48 21.88
CA ALA A 51 -10.50 -0.94 20.69
C ALA A 51 -9.68 0.30 21.07
N GLU A 52 -8.41 0.31 20.69
CA GLU A 52 -7.53 1.49 20.77
C GLU A 52 -7.74 2.41 19.57
N THR A 53 -7.92 1.81 18.41
CA THR A 53 -8.32 2.50 17.17
C THR A 53 -9.37 1.69 16.44
N LEU A 54 -10.32 2.35 15.79
CA LEU A 54 -11.32 1.74 14.94
C LEU A 54 -11.58 2.66 13.75
N ASN A 55 -11.48 2.12 12.55
CA ASN A 55 -11.74 2.84 11.31
C ASN A 55 -12.74 2.06 10.46
N ILE A 56 -13.76 2.76 9.93
CA ILE A 56 -14.80 2.21 9.07
C ILE A 56 -14.68 2.82 7.68
N ASP A 57 -14.39 2.00 6.69
CA ASP A 57 -14.33 2.41 5.28
C ASP A 57 -15.56 1.90 4.53
N ASN A 58 -16.50 2.81 4.31
CA ASN A 58 -17.74 2.52 3.59
C ASN A 58 -17.53 2.27 2.09
N SER A 59 -16.44 2.78 1.52
CA SER A 59 -16.14 2.61 0.10
C SER A 59 -15.62 1.21 -0.19
N ASN A 60 -14.72 0.72 0.66
CA ASN A 60 -14.10 -0.60 0.52
C ASN A 60 -14.81 -1.70 1.31
N LYS A 61 -15.84 -1.35 2.11
CA LYS A 61 -16.56 -2.28 2.98
C LYS A 61 -15.64 -2.98 3.98
N THR A 62 -14.77 -2.20 4.62
CA THR A 62 -13.83 -2.72 5.62
C THR A 62 -13.98 -1.99 6.95
N VAL A 63 -13.75 -2.74 8.02
CA VAL A 63 -13.55 -2.21 9.36
C VAL A 63 -12.17 -2.67 9.82
N SER A 64 -11.31 -1.74 10.22
CA SER A 64 -10.03 -2.06 10.83
C SER A 64 -10.01 -1.63 12.28
N VAL A 65 -9.55 -2.52 13.16
CA VAL A 65 -9.49 -2.29 14.60
C VAL A 65 -8.16 -2.74 15.17
N VAL A 66 -7.59 -1.92 16.05
CA VAL A 66 -6.47 -2.31 16.92
C VAL A 66 -7.05 -2.56 18.31
N LEU A 67 -6.90 -3.76 18.82
CA LEU A 67 -7.40 -4.16 20.13
C LEU A 67 -6.30 -4.01 21.18
N ALA A 68 -6.65 -3.52 22.36
CA ALA A 68 -5.76 -3.54 23.52
C ALA A 68 -5.35 -4.99 23.85
N ASP A 69 -4.14 -5.16 24.37
CA ASP A 69 -3.59 -6.47 24.73
C ASP A 69 -4.40 -7.22 25.82
N THR A 70 -5.19 -6.47 26.61
CA THR A 70 -6.08 -7.00 27.65
C THR A 70 -7.41 -7.53 27.14
N VAL A 71 -7.67 -7.50 25.83
CA VAL A 71 -8.90 -8.02 25.22
C VAL A 71 -8.75 -9.50 24.89
N ASP A 72 -9.64 -10.35 25.37
CA ASP A 72 -9.67 -11.77 24.96
C ASP A 72 -10.19 -11.89 23.51
N LEU A 73 -9.32 -12.28 22.58
CA LEU A 73 -9.65 -12.45 21.15
C LEU A 73 -10.79 -13.42 20.88
N ARG A 74 -11.09 -14.35 21.81
CA ARG A 74 -12.22 -15.29 21.70
C ARG A 74 -13.54 -14.70 22.18
N LYS A 75 -13.52 -13.52 22.79
CA LYS A 75 -14.67 -12.86 23.41
C LYS A 75 -14.65 -11.35 23.21
N VAL A 76 -14.34 -10.91 21.99
CA VAL A 76 -14.34 -9.49 21.62
C VAL A 76 -15.75 -8.97 21.61
N LEU A 77 -16.08 -8.03 22.50
CA LEU A 77 -17.43 -7.49 22.65
C LEU A 77 -17.71 -6.39 21.62
N LEU A 78 -18.62 -6.68 20.69
CA LEU A 78 -19.31 -5.70 19.86
C LEU A 78 -20.48 -5.15 20.68
N SER A 79 -20.37 -3.92 21.20
CA SER A 79 -21.30 -3.35 22.17
C SER A 79 -22.39 -2.50 21.53
N ASP A 80 -22.11 -1.88 20.38
CA ASP A 80 -23.08 -1.10 19.59
C ASP A 80 -22.64 -1.06 18.13
N PHE A 81 -23.61 -0.94 17.22
CA PHE A 81 -23.34 -0.62 15.81
C PHE A 81 -24.58 0.02 15.15
N LYS A 82 -24.33 0.79 14.10
CA LYS A 82 -25.38 1.36 13.26
C LYS A 82 -25.09 1.04 11.80
N ILE A 83 -26.09 0.57 11.13
CA ILE A 83 -26.05 0.22 9.70
C ILE A 83 -27.08 1.06 8.93
N THR A 84 -27.05 0.91 7.61
CA THR A 84 -28.09 1.50 6.73
C THR A 84 -29.48 1.17 7.29
N PRO A 85 -30.41 2.15 7.37
CA PRO A 85 -31.78 1.93 7.83
C PRO A 85 -32.47 0.77 7.09
N ASP A 86 -33.24 -0.03 7.81
CA ASP A 86 -33.95 -1.22 7.31
C ASP A 86 -33.05 -2.34 6.75
N ALA A 87 -31.73 -2.24 6.90
CA ALA A 87 -30.80 -3.31 6.60
C ALA A 87 -30.69 -4.30 7.77
N ARG A 88 -30.21 -5.53 7.47
CA ARG A 88 -29.86 -6.54 8.48
C ARG A 88 -28.36 -6.78 8.44
N MET A 89 -27.75 -7.13 9.55
CA MET A 89 -26.33 -7.50 9.65
C MET A 89 -26.18 -8.95 10.10
N ILE A 90 -25.50 -9.74 9.30
CA ILE A 90 -25.28 -11.17 9.55
C ILE A 90 -23.78 -11.39 9.77
N ASP A 91 -23.45 -12.06 10.87
CA ASP A 91 -22.11 -12.59 11.10
C ASP A 91 -21.88 -13.82 10.21
N ASN A 92 -20.96 -13.74 9.26
CA ASN A 92 -20.71 -14.82 8.31
C ASN A 92 -19.95 -16.01 8.92
N VAL A 93 -19.31 -15.82 10.08
CA VAL A 93 -18.59 -16.90 10.78
C VAL A 93 -19.57 -17.80 11.52
N THR A 94 -20.56 -17.20 12.20
CA THR A 94 -21.56 -17.92 13.01
C THR A 94 -22.90 -18.11 12.31
N GLY A 95 -23.19 -17.30 11.28
CA GLY A 95 -24.50 -17.22 10.62
C GLY A 95 -25.57 -16.49 11.43
N GLN A 96 -25.22 -15.83 12.52
CA GLN A 96 -26.14 -15.15 13.41
C GLN A 96 -26.48 -13.73 12.89
N GLU A 97 -27.76 -13.37 13.00
CA GLU A 97 -28.25 -12.00 12.72
C GLU A 97 -27.98 -11.12 13.94
N LEU A 98 -27.27 -10.01 13.76
CA LEU A 98 -26.74 -9.17 14.84
C LEU A 98 -27.62 -7.97 15.20
N ASP A 99 -28.45 -7.48 14.26
CA ASP A 99 -29.26 -6.28 14.41
C ASP A 99 -30.39 -6.41 15.45
N THR A 100 -30.60 -7.60 15.98
CA THR A 100 -31.59 -7.89 17.03
C THR A 100 -31.00 -7.96 18.44
N LEU A 101 -29.67 -7.76 18.58
CA LEU A 101 -28.94 -7.97 19.83
C LEU A 101 -28.43 -6.63 20.39
N GLU A 102 -28.52 -6.50 21.75
CA GLU A 102 -27.93 -5.34 22.45
C GLU A 102 -26.40 -5.42 22.53
N SER A 103 -25.84 -6.63 22.48
CA SER A 103 -24.39 -6.88 22.45
C SER A 103 -24.09 -8.26 21.90
N TYR A 104 -22.92 -8.41 21.28
CA TYR A 104 -22.51 -9.66 20.68
C TYR A 104 -21.00 -9.91 20.88
N TYR A 105 -20.62 -11.16 21.12
CA TYR A 105 -19.23 -11.55 21.26
C TYR A 105 -18.70 -12.16 19.96
N LEU A 106 -17.65 -11.57 19.44
CA LEU A 106 -16.92 -12.05 18.27
C LEU A 106 -15.75 -12.96 18.74
N ASP A 107 -15.64 -14.14 18.16
CA ASP A 107 -14.44 -14.96 18.29
C ASP A 107 -13.51 -14.69 17.14
N MET A 108 -12.53 -13.79 17.34
CA MET A 108 -11.56 -13.43 16.33
C MET A 108 -10.60 -14.57 16.00
N THR A 109 -10.46 -15.59 16.86
CA THR A 109 -9.67 -16.80 16.59
C THR A 109 -10.44 -17.78 15.69
N GLN A 110 -11.72 -17.59 15.50
CA GLN A 110 -12.64 -18.45 14.74
C GLN A 110 -12.58 -19.92 15.15
N GLY A 111 -12.41 -20.18 16.47
CA GLY A 111 -12.30 -21.51 17.04
C GLY A 111 -10.96 -22.21 16.72
N GLY A 112 -9.94 -21.47 16.29
CA GLY A 112 -8.59 -21.98 16.07
C GLY A 112 -7.96 -22.53 17.35
N ALA A 113 -7.07 -23.51 17.20
CA ALA A 113 -6.34 -24.10 18.34
C ALA A 113 -5.29 -23.13 18.92
N GLU A 114 -4.83 -22.19 18.12
CA GLU A 114 -3.88 -21.16 18.50
C GLU A 114 -4.62 -19.89 18.95
N TYR A 115 -4.08 -19.21 19.96
CA TYR A 115 -4.59 -17.91 20.37
C TYR A 115 -4.03 -16.82 19.44
N ALA A 116 -4.56 -16.79 18.23
CA ALA A 116 -4.17 -15.87 17.19
C ALA A 116 -5.33 -15.56 16.23
N ILE A 117 -5.29 -14.40 15.59
CA ILE A 117 -6.20 -14.05 14.51
C ILE A 117 -5.70 -14.75 13.24
N PRO A 118 -6.51 -15.61 12.58
CA PRO A 118 -6.08 -16.32 11.39
C PRO A 118 -5.82 -15.37 10.23
N ALA A 119 -4.61 -15.39 9.66
CA ALA A 119 -4.23 -14.51 8.56
C ALA A 119 -4.94 -14.87 7.23
N ASP A 120 -5.34 -16.13 7.06
CA ASP A 120 -5.96 -16.68 5.85
C ASP A 120 -7.50 -16.68 5.89
N LYS A 121 -8.10 -16.33 7.02
CA LYS A 121 -9.56 -16.30 7.22
C LYS A 121 -10.01 -14.97 7.79
N PRO A 122 -10.28 -13.96 6.94
CA PRO A 122 -10.79 -12.70 7.42
C PRO A 122 -12.15 -12.87 8.10
N TYR A 123 -12.40 -12.15 9.20
CA TYR A 123 -13.71 -12.10 9.82
C TYR A 123 -14.63 -11.25 8.95
N THR A 124 -15.82 -11.75 8.63
CA THR A 124 -16.71 -11.03 7.72
C THR A 124 -18.12 -10.92 8.24
N PHE A 125 -18.80 -9.83 7.85
CA PHE A 125 -20.24 -9.59 8.04
C PHE A 125 -20.90 -9.40 6.69
N THR A 126 -22.19 -9.69 6.60
CA THR A 126 -23.01 -9.29 5.46
C THR A 126 -24.07 -8.28 5.92
N VAL A 127 -24.03 -7.07 5.35
CA VAL A 127 -25.10 -6.08 5.50
C VAL A 127 -26.08 -6.28 4.34
N VAL A 128 -27.27 -6.78 4.66
CA VAL A 128 -28.30 -7.14 3.70
C VAL A 128 -29.30 -6.00 3.56
N THR A 129 -29.42 -5.47 2.36
CA THR A 129 -30.48 -4.54 1.95
C THR A 129 -31.33 -5.21 0.87
N TYR A 130 -31.44 -4.65 -0.34
CA TYR A 130 -31.92 -5.35 -1.54
C TYR A 130 -30.83 -6.21 -2.19
N GLN A 131 -29.59 -6.01 -1.76
CA GLN A 131 -28.40 -6.73 -2.17
C GLN A 131 -27.55 -7.04 -0.93
N ASP A 132 -26.66 -7.99 -1.06
CA ASP A 132 -25.71 -8.38 -0.02
C ASP A 132 -24.42 -7.58 -0.16
N TYR A 133 -24.01 -6.93 0.92
CA TYR A 133 -22.75 -6.20 1.00
C TYR A 133 -21.86 -6.88 2.03
N VAL A 134 -20.83 -7.57 1.55
CA VAL A 134 -19.86 -8.25 2.42
C VAL A 134 -18.87 -7.23 2.96
N TRP A 135 -18.75 -7.20 4.26
CA TRP A 135 -17.80 -6.38 5.01
C TRP A 135 -16.72 -7.25 5.62
N THR A 136 -15.50 -6.76 5.59
CA THR A 136 -14.34 -7.44 6.21
C THR A 136 -13.93 -6.69 7.46
N LEU A 137 -13.85 -7.40 8.59
CA LEU A 137 -13.28 -6.91 9.84
C LEU A 137 -11.84 -7.41 9.96
N SER A 138 -10.89 -6.48 9.86
CA SER A 138 -9.47 -6.73 10.11
C SER A 138 -9.13 -6.26 11.53
N ALA A 139 -8.71 -7.18 12.38
CA ALA A 139 -8.28 -6.86 13.73
C ALA A 139 -6.80 -7.15 13.91
N THR A 140 -6.13 -6.34 14.71
CA THR A 140 -4.77 -6.57 15.19
C THR A 140 -4.74 -6.41 16.70
N GLN A 141 -3.87 -7.16 17.36
CA GLN A 141 -3.59 -7.03 18.78
C GLN A 141 -2.08 -7.16 18.98
N ASN A 142 -1.47 -6.14 19.56
CA ASN A 142 -0.05 -6.14 19.84
C ASN A 142 0.18 -6.48 21.31
N ILE A 143 0.64 -7.71 21.59
CA ILE A 143 1.11 -8.08 22.92
C ILE A 143 2.59 -7.75 22.98
N GLU A 144 2.95 -6.77 23.79
CA GLU A 144 4.35 -6.41 24.02
C GLU A 144 5.02 -7.51 24.88
N LEU A 145 6.02 -8.18 24.32
CA LEU A 145 6.93 -9.02 25.07
C LEU A 145 8.20 -8.23 25.36
N ALA A 146 8.68 -8.26 26.58
CA ALA A 146 9.87 -7.53 26.98
C ALA A 146 10.73 -8.35 27.96
N PHE A 147 12.04 -8.36 27.75
CA PHE A 147 13.02 -8.79 28.71
C PHE A 147 14.20 -7.83 28.65
N THR A 148 14.27 -6.93 29.62
CA THR A 148 15.27 -5.86 29.68
C THR A 148 16.03 -5.95 30.99
N LEU A 149 17.34 -5.89 30.90
CA LEU A 149 18.24 -5.84 32.04
C LEU A 149 18.58 -4.39 32.40
N ALA A 150 19.23 -4.18 33.52
CA ALA A 150 19.69 -2.85 33.91
C ALA A 150 20.68 -2.28 32.88
N GLU A 151 20.72 -0.94 32.80
CA GLU A 151 21.61 -0.22 31.90
C GLU A 151 23.05 -0.69 32.01
N GLY A 152 23.69 -0.91 30.87
CA GLY A 152 25.07 -1.38 30.81
C GLY A 152 25.28 -2.87 31.01
N GLN A 153 24.24 -3.66 31.26
CA GLN A 153 24.36 -5.12 31.37
C GLN A 153 24.01 -5.85 30.07
N GLN A 154 23.07 -5.36 29.28
CA GLN A 154 22.54 -6.11 28.16
C GLN A 154 23.20 -5.74 26.81
N ILE A 155 23.48 -6.75 26.00
CA ILE A 155 23.96 -6.63 24.62
C ILE A 155 22.79 -6.79 23.67
N GLY A 156 22.28 -5.69 23.08
CA GLY A 156 21.14 -5.68 22.18
C GLY A 156 19.82 -6.09 22.85
N GLU A 157 18.79 -6.29 22.06
CA GLU A 157 17.48 -6.73 22.54
C GLU A 157 17.48 -8.23 22.88
N ALA A 158 16.64 -8.62 23.84
CA ALA A 158 16.42 -10.03 24.14
C ALA A 158 15.72 -10.74 22.97
N LYS A 159 16.09 -12.00 22.71
CA LYS A 159 15.55 -12.78 21.59
C LYS A 159 14.43 -13.69 22.07
N PHE A 160 13.22 -13.45 21.57
CA PHE A 160 12.03 -14.23 21.90
C PHE A 160 11.78 -15.32 20.85
N SER A 161 11.36 -16.49 21.32
CA SER A 161 10.85 -17.58 20.50
C SER A 161 9.43 -17.92 20.93
N ALA A 162 8.44 -17.49 20.13
CA ALA A 162 7.03 -17.76 20.42
C ALA A 162 6.68 -19.25 20.31
N SER A 163 7.36 -20.00 19.44
CA SER A 163 7.11 -21.44 19.24
C SER A 163 7.58 -22.32 20.40
N SER A 164 8.59 -21.87 21.16
CA SER A 164 9.15 -22.59 22.30
C SER A 164 8.88 -21.91 23.65
N TYR A 165 8.18 -20.78 23.66
CA TYR A 165 7.98 -19.93 24.82
C TYR A 165 9.29 -19.70 25.58
N SER A 166 10.28 -19.19 24.88
CA SER A 166 11.58 -18.92 25.47
C SER A 166 12.09 -17.55 25.09
N VAL A 167 12.91 -16.99 25.98
CA VAL A 167 13.61 -15.74 25.74
C VAL A 167 15.04 -15.84 26.26
N VAL A 168 15.99 -15.25 25.52
CA VAL A 168 17.38 -15.16 25.91
C VAL A 168 17.85 -13.71 25.80
N ALA A 169 18.49 -13.20 26.86
CA ALA A 169 19.24 -11.96 26.85
C ALA A 169 20.76 -12.26 26.92
N TYR A 170 21.55 -11.43 26.25
CA TYR A 170 23.00 -11.57 26.23
C TYR A 170 23.65 -10.49 27.11
N VAL A 171 24.69 -10.89 27.85
CA VAL A 171 25.48 -9.99 28.70
C VAL A 171 26.98 -10.17 28.38
N PRO A 172 27.85 -9.14 28.61
CA PRO A 172 29.28 -9.31 28.48
C PRO A 172 29.80 -10.26 29.59
N GLU A 173 30.95 -10.92 29.33
CA GLU A 173 31.58 -11.84 30.29
C GLU A 173 31.88 -11.20 31.66
N SER A 174 31.97 -9.87 31.70
CA SER A 174 32.18 -9.11 32.95
C SER A 174 30.97 -9.07 33.88
N VAL A 175 29.77 -9.42 33.39
CA VAL A 175 28.53 -9.48 34.19
C VAL A 175 28.37 -10.90 34.75
N PRO A 176 28.45 -11.12 36.07
CA PRO A 176 28.20 -12.44 36.65
C PRO A 176 26.72 -12.83 36.48
N LEU A 177 26.46 -14.05 36.02
CA LEU A 177 25.08 -14.52 35.78
C LEU A 177 24.26 -14.69 37.06
N ASP A 178 24.89 -14.74 38.23
CA ASP A 178 24.25 -14.75 39.55
C ASP A 178 23.99 -13.32 40.12
N GLN A 179 24.29 -12.27 39.37
CA GLN A 179 24.12 -10.86 39.73
C GLN A 179 23.48 -10.02 38.63
N VAL A 180 22.63 -10.64 37.82
CA VAL A 180 21.88 -9.96 36.78
C VAL A 180 20.77 -9.11 37.38
N ASN A 181 20.58 -7.90 36.87
CA ASN A 181 19.52 -7.02 37.32
C ASN A 181 18.45 -6.88 36.21
N VAL A 182 17.30 -7.48 36.45
CA VAL A 182 16.14 -7.35 35.54
C VAL A 182 15.48 -6.01 35.79
N SER A 183 15.32 -5.19 34.74
CA SER A 183 14.55 -3.94 34.78
C SER A 183 13.11 -4.13 34.31
N LYS A 184 12.87 -5.01 33.34
CA LYS A 184 11.51 -5.37 32.86
C LYS A 184 11.50 -6.82 32.39
N LEU A 185 10.46 -7.57 32.77
CA LEU A 185 10.12 -8.86 32.20
C LEU A 185 8.61 -8.91 31.97
N GLN A 186 8.18 -9.03 30.73
CA GLN A 186 6.79 -9.16 30.33
C GLN A 186 6.69 -10.28 29.29
N LEU A 187 5.99 -11.37 29.65
CA LEU A 187 5.90 -12.59 28.87
C LEU A 187 4.48 -12.85 28.33
N GLY A 188 3.62 -11.84 28.37
CA GLY A 188 2.23 -11.92 27.93
C GLY A 188 1.56 -10.56 27.95
N PRO A 189 0.21 -10.51 27.79
CA PRO A 189 -0.55 -9.27 27.90
C PRO A 189 -0.27 -8.53 29.21
N SER A 190 -0.50 -7.23 29.24
CA SER A 190 -0.22 -6.38 30.42
C SER A 190 -0.98 -6.81 31.69
N ASN A 191 -2.09 -7.54 31.56
CA ASN A 191 -2.86 -8.12 32.66
C ASN A 191 -2.49 -9.58 32.97
N ALA A 192 -1.46 -10.15 32.34
CA ALA A 192 -1.00 -11.50 32.65
C ALA A 192 -0.39 -11.58 34.06
N THR A 193 -0.59 -12.71 34.71
CA THR A 193 0.12 -13.07 35.97
C THR A 193 1.29 -13.96 35.63
N MET A 194 2.41 -13.78 36.34
CA MET A 194 3.63 -14.58 36.19
C MET A 194 4.00 -15.22 37.50
N ASP A 195 4.03 -16.55 37.52
CA ASP A 195 4.50 -17.32 38.66
C ASP A 195 5.88 -17.87 38.35
N TRP A 196 6.82 -17.73 39.29
CA TRP A 196 8.17 -18.26 39.13
C TRP A 196 8.29 -19.66 39.71
N VAL A 197 8.78 -20.60 38.90
CA VAL A 197 9.05 -21.97 39.30
C VAL A 197 10.53 -22.10 39.65
N GLN A 198 10.82 -22.25 40.93
CA GLN A 198 12.18 -22.42 41.43
C GLN A 198 12.74 -23.79 41.09
N ALA A 199 14.06 -23.95 41.17
CA ALA A 199 14.77 -25.20 40.85
C ALA A 199 14.34 -26.42 41.71
N ASP A 200 13.83 -26.18 42.92
CA ASP A 200 13.28 -27.22 43.80
C ASP A 200 11.80 -27.54 43.54
N GLY A 201 11.19 -26.91 42.54
CA GLY A 201 9.77 -27.05 42.17
C GLY A 201 8.82 -26.15 42.98
N THR A 202 9.34 -25.29 43.89
CA THR A 202 8.52 -24.31 44.60
C THR A 202 8.00 -23.26 43.63
N ILE A 203 6.71 -22.93 43.73
CA ILE A 203 6.07 -21.89 42.90
C ILE A 203 5.89 -20.62 43.73
N VAL A 204 6.44 -19.52 43.25
CA VAL A 204 6.25 -18.17 43.82
C VAL A 204 5.22 -17.48 42.95
N GLU A 205 4.00 -17.34 43.46
CA GLU A 205 2.88 -16.72 42.71
C GLU A 205 3.06 -15.20 42.56
N ASN A 206 2.68 -14.67 41.38
CA ASN A 206 2.74 -13.23 41.06
C ASN A 206 4.09 -12.59 41.39
N VAL A 207 5.18 -13.24 41.02
CA VAL A 207 6.54 -12.76 41.33
C VAL A 207 6.80 -11.40 40.65
N ASP A 208 7.49 -10.54 41.39
CA ASP A 208 8.14 -9.38 40.78
C ASP A 208 9.48 -9.86 40.17
N PRO A 209 9.60 -9.92 38.82
CA PRO A 209 10.79 -10.46 38.19
C PRO A 209 12.05 -9.64 38.47
N THR A 210 11.93 -8.38 38.90
CA THR A 210 13.07 -7.53 39.26
C THR A 210 13.79 -8.01 40.53
N THR A 211 13.19 -8.93 41.28
CA THR A 211 13.78 -9.54 42.48
C THR A 211 14.60 -10.79 42.19
N ILE A 212 14.61 -11.27 40.92
CA ILE A 212 15.35 -12.45 40.49
C ILE A 212 16.69 -11.98 39.92
N HIS A 213 17.79 -12.41 40.52
CA HIS A 213 19.15 -11.99 40.14
C HIS A 213 20.02 -13.13 39.60
N ASP A 214 19.71 -14.38 39.97
CA ASP A 214 20.50 -15.55 39.57
C ASP A 214 19.95 -16.17 38.29
N PHE A 215 20.66 -15.96 37.22
CA PHE A 215 20.43 -16.56 35.90
C PHE A 215 21.56 -17.52 35.48
N SER A 216 22.35 -18.01 36.46
CA SER A 216 23.35 -19.04 36.15
C SER A 216 22.74 -20.33 35.61
N VAL A 217 21.45 -20.52 35.79
CA VAL A 217 20.60 -21.51 35.16
C VAL A 217 19.34 -20.84 34.59
N PRO A 218 18.72 -21.40 33.50
CA PRO A 218 17.47 -20.88 32.99
C PRO A 218 16.38 -20.81 34.06
N GLN A 219 15.62 -19.72 34.08
CA GLN A 219 14.51 -19.51 34.99
C GLN A 219 13.18 -19.89 34.31
N HIS A 220 12.26 -20.51 35.03
CA HIS A 220 11.00 -21.01 34.51
C HIS A 220 9.83 -20.18 35.05
N PHE A 221 8.93 -19.76 34.18
CA PHE A 221 7.75 -18.98 34.53
C PHE A 221 6.48 -19.63 34.01
N ILE A 222 5.42 -19.60 34.79
CA ILE A 222 4.06 -19.93 34.38
C ILE A 222 3.32 -18.61 34.19
N VAL A 223 2.99 -18.30 32.93
CA VAL A 223 2.27 -17.08 32.55
C VAL A 223 0.81 -17.42 32.31
N ARG A 224 -0.10 -16.71 33.02
CA ARG A 224 -1.54 -16.92 32.90
C ARG A 224 -2.26 -15.65 32.51
N PHE A 225 -3.09 -15.74 31.50
CA PHE A 225 -3.98 -14.67 31.07
C PHE A 225 -5.24 -15.30 30.45
N PHE A 226 -6.40 -14.71 30.72
CA PHE A 226 -7.70 -15.27 30.41
C PHE A 226 -7.84 -16.69 31.00
N ASP A 227 -7.95 -17.72 30.14
CA ASP A 227 -7.92 -19.15 30.52
C ASP A 227 -6.72 -19.88 29.88
N ILE A 228 -5.70 -19.12 29.45
CA ILE A 228 -4.48 -19.61 28.82
C ILE A 228 -3.40 -19.71 29.89
N THR A 229 -2.63 -20.78 29.82
CA THR A 229 -1.42 -20.98 30.61
C THR A 229 -0.27 -21.31 29.67
N GLN A 230 0.84 -20.57 29.80
CA GLN A 230 2.06 -20.77 29.03
C GLN A 230 3.23 -21.00 29.99
N GLU A 231 4.12 -21.93 29.65
CA GLU A 231 5.35 -22.17 30.38
C GLU A 231 6.51 -21.55 29.62
N TRP A 232 7.12 -20.54 30.19
CA TRP A 232 8.23 -19.79 29.61
C TRP A 232 9.56 -20.15 30.23
N VAL A 233 10.61 -20.19 29.40
CA VAL A 233 12.00 -20.34 29.81
C VAL A 233 12.74 -19.03 29.54
N VAL A 234 13.32 -18.45 30.58
CA VAL A 234 14.06 -17.18 30.54
C VAL A 234 15.52 -17.43 30.83
N SER A 235 16.39 -17.09 29.91
CA SER A 235 17.83 -17.32 30.01
C SER A 235 18.62 -16.02 29.87
N VAL A 236 19.76 -15.96 30.56
CA VAL A 236 20.81 -14.97 30.32
C VAL A 236 22.09 -15.71 29.97
N GLU A 237 22.73 -15.30 28.87
CA GLU A 237 23.94 -15.95 28.39
C GLU A 237 25.06 -14.93 28.17
N HIS A 238 26.32 -15.37 28.38
CA HIS A 238 27.47 -14.55 28.03
C HIS A 238 27.68 -14.46 26.53
N SER A 239 28.05 -13.27 26.05
CA SER A 239 28.54 -13.06 24.70
C SER A 239 29.88 -12.32 24.70
N THR A 240 30.78 -12.77 23.84
CA THR A 240 32.05 -12.08 23.58
C THR A 240 31.90 -10.98 22.51
N GLN A 241 30.76 -10.95 21.82
CA GLN A 241 30.47 -9.94 20.80
C GLN A 241 29.70 -8.78 21.43
N TYR A 242 30.21 -7.56 21.25
CA TYR A 242 29.56 -6.32 21.72
C TYR A 242 28.44 -5.85 20.77
N ILE A 243 28.41 -6.38 19.55
CA ILE A 243 27.40 -6.11 18.53
C ILE A 243 26.83 -7.46 18.12
N ASN A 244 25.55 -7.67 18.32
CA ASN A 244 24.91 -8.98 18.13
C ASN A 244 23.90 -9.02 16.97
N GLU A 245 23.55 -7.88 16.42
CA GLU A 245 22.64 -7.79 15.28
C GLU A 245 22.97 -6.59 14.42
N MET A 246 22.88 -6.76 13.11
CA MET A 246 23.05 -5.70 12.15
C MET A 246 22.17 -5.94 10.94
N SER A 247 21.47 -4.91 10.50
CA SER A 247 20.66 -4.91 9.29
C SER A 247 20.94 -3.71 8.42
N VAL A 248 20.73 -3.86 7.11
CA VAL A 248 20.90 -2.82 6.12
C VAL A 248 19.68 -2.80 5.21
N ASN A 249 19.10 -1.63 5.02
CA ASN A 249 18.09 -1.39 3.99
C ASN A 249 18.74 -0.53 2.89
N PRO A 250 19.25 -1.15 1.80
CA PRO A 250 19.95 -0.44 0.75
C PRO A 250 18.97 0.22 -0.22
N TRP A 251 19.23 1.48 -0.54
CA TRP A 251 18.62 2.25 -1.61
C TRP A 251 19.63 2.47 -2.74
N ALA A 252 19.26 3.22 -3.79
CA ALA A 252 20.15 3.37 -4.94
C ALA A 252 21.43 4.16 -4.62
N LYS A 253 21.34 5.23 -3.83
CA LYS A 253 22.47 6.10 -3.50
C LYS A 253 22.72 6.30 -2.01
N PHE A 254 21.99 5.59 -1.17
CA PHE A 254 22.16 5.60 0.28
C PHE A 254 21.70 4.27 0.89
N ALA A 255 21.94 4.07 2.17
CA ALA A 255 21.47 2.91 2.90
C ALA A 255 21.14 3.28 4.35
N TYR A 256 20.01 2.80 4.85
CA TYR A 256 19.72 2.82 6.28
C TYR A 256 20.47 1.67 6.94
N LEU A 257 21.21 2.02 7.98
CA LEU A 257 22.02 1.10 8.80
C LEU A 257 21.41 1.02 10.18
N ASN A 258 21.28 -0.20 10.68
CA ASN A 258 20.77 -0.46 12.02
C ASN A 258 21.62 -1.56 12.65
N ALA A 259 22.03 -1.36 13.89
CA ALA A 259 22.74 -2.37 14.67
C ALA A 259 22.32 -2.32 16.14
N GLN A 260 22.46 -3.45 16.82
CA GLN A 260 22.21 -3.60 18.24
C GLN A 260 23.46 -4.09 18.96
N GLY A 261 23.67 -3.60 20.18
CA GLY A 261 24.83 -3.98 20.95
C GLY A 261 24.87 -3.37 22.35
N LEU A 262 26.05 -3.47 22.99
CA LEU A 262 26.33 -2.84 24.28
C LEU A 262 26.75 -1.38 24.06
N THR A 263 25.78 -0.52 23.74
CA THR A 263 26.02 0.89 23.36
C THR A 263 26.71 1.71 24.46
N SER A 264 26.58 1.32 25.72
CA SER A 264 27.27 1.95 26.87
C SER A 264 28.78 1.66 26.91
N ALA A 265 29.29 0.71 26.12
CA ALA A 265 30.73 0.35 26.11
C ALA A 265 31.63 1.33 25.36
N GLY A 266 31.05 2.26 24.57
CA GLY A 266 31.81 3.25 23.84
C GLY A 266 31.00 4.04 22.83
N GLU A 267 31.66 4.92 22.08
CA GLU A 267 31.03 5.67 21.00
C GLU A 267 30.60 4.72 19.89
N CYS A 268 29.32 4.86 19.45
CA CYS A 268 28.74 4.03 18.40
C CYS A 268 28.86 4.70 17.05
N SER A 269 29.25 3.92 16.05
CA SER A 269 29.33 4.33 14.65
C SER A 269 29.21 3.13 13.72
N PHE A 270 29.19 3.39 12.42
CA PHE A 270 29.37 2.36 11.39
C PHE A 270 30.65 2.64 10.60
N GLN A 271 31.22 1.60 10.05
CA GLN A 271 32.27 1.70 9.05
C GLN A 271 31.81 1.03 7.76
N LEU A 272 32.00 1.75 6.64
CA LEU A 272 31.57 1.34 5.31
C LEU A 272 32.74 1.37 4.34
N ARG A 273 32.79 0.41 3.40
CA ARG A 273 33.70 0.43 2.25
C ARG A 273 33.07 -0.24 1.04
N LYS A 274 33.61 0.00 -0.17
CA LYS A 274 33.28 -0.85 -1.33
C LYS A 274 33.77 -2.28 -1.10
N SER A 275 32.96 -3.26 -1.46
CA SER A 275 33.32 -4.67 -1.29
C SER A 275 34.60 -5.02 -2.03
N GLY A 276 35.50 -5.73 -1.33
CA GLY A 276 36.81 -6.10 -1.84
C GLY A 276 37.89 -5.00 -1.76
N ALA A 277 37.59 -3.82 -1.21
CA ALA A 277 38.61 -2.80 -0.93
C ALA A 277 39.45 -3.19 0.30
N GLY A 278 40.65 -2.57 0.42
CA GLY A 278 41.57 -2.80 1.53
C GLY A 278 41.03 -2.29 2.88
N ASP A 279 41.73 -2.66 3.97
CA ASP A 279 41.34 -2.22 5.33
C ASP A 279 41.51 -0.73 5.58
N ASP A 280 42.32 -0.06 4.79
CA ASP A 280 42.51 1.40 4.78
C ASP A 280 41.34 2.17 4.13
N ALA A 281 40.41 1.46 3.48
CA ALA A 281 39.26 2.04 2.79
C ALA A 281 38.00 2.16 3.64
N TRP A 282 38.06 1.79 4.92
CA TRP A 282 36.91 1.97 5.82
C TRP A 282 36.64 3.45 6.12
N GLU A 283 35.46 3.90 5.75
CA GLU A 283 34.94 5.24 6.06
C GLU A 283 33.96 5.18 7.21
N THR A 284 34.06 6.12 8.16
CA THR A 284 33.20 6.15 9.34
C THR A 284 31.92 6.93 9.06
N VAL A 285 30.78 6.33 9.39
CA VAL A 285 29.45 6.93 9.38
C VAL A 285 29.00 7.10 10.82
N ALA A 286 28.77 8.34 11.24
CA ALA A 286 28.30 8.65 12.61
C ALA A 286 26.91 8.06 12.86
N ALA A 287 26.67 7.53 14.06
CA ALA A 287 25.42 6.92 14.43
C ALA A 287 24.62 7.74 15.46
N THR A 288 23.32 7.60 15.41
CA THR A 288 22.39 8.01 16.49
C THR A 288 22.10 6.80 17.36
N VAL A 289 22.21 6.95 18.67
CA VAL A 289 22.01 5.88 19.64
C VAL A 289 20.67 6.05 20.33
N SER A 290 19.95 4.95 20.45
CA SER A 290 18.72 4.83 21.24
C SER A 290 18.75 3.50 21.99
N ASP A 291 18.98 3.58 23.32
CA ASP A 291 19.14 2.41 24.18
C ASP A 291 20.22 1.44 23.65
N VAL A 292 19.89 0.19 23.38
CA VAL A 292 20.80 -0.84 22.86
C VAL A 292 20.95 -0.80 21.32
N THR A 293 20.25 0.10 20.65
CA THR A 293 20.22 0.23 19.20
C THR A 293 20.99 1.47 18.75
N PHE A 294 21.69 1.39 17.65
CA PHE A 294 22.28 2.55 16.97
C PHE A 294 22.03 2.49 15.46
N THR A 295 21.71 3.64 14.89
CA THR A 295 21.29 3.78 13.49
C THR A 295 22.08 4.87 12.78
N ALA A 296 22.21 4.74 11.48
CA ALA A 296 22.78 5.79 10.62
C ALA A 296 22.20 5.72 9.20
N VAL A 297 22.41 6.77 8.44
CA VAL A 297 22.22 6.76 6.99
C VAL A 297 23.57 6.95 6.30
N ALA A 298 24.00 5.96 5.54
CA ALA A 298 25.16 6.08 4.67
C ALA A 298 24.73 6.70 3.35
N THR A 299 25.26 7.86 3.00
CA THR A 299 24.88 8.63 1.80
C THR A 299 26.01 8.65 0.77
N GLY A 300 25.71 9.12 -0.47
CA GLY A 300 26.71 9.25 -1.53
C GLY A 300 27.17 7.91 -2.13
N LEU A 301 26.39 6.87 -1.98
CA LEU A 301 26.70 5.55 -2.53
C LEU A 301 26.48 5.52 -4.05
N GLU A 302 27.19 4.65 -4.73
CA GLU A 302 27.01 4.40 -6.16
C GLU A 302 25.90 3.36 -6.37
N PRO A 303 24.99 3.56 -7.34
CA PRO A 303 23.96 2.56 -7.65
C PRO A 303 24.56 1.23 -8.12
N SER A 304 23.81 0.14 -7.86
CA SER A 304 24.18 -1.23 -8.28
C SER A 304 25.60 -1.65 -7.87
N THR A 305 26.07 -1.16 -6.71
CA THR A 305 27.43 -1.35 -6.22
C THR A 305 27.45 -2.11 -4.91
N ALA A 306 28.34 -3.08 -4.80
CA ALA A 306 28.50 -3.88 -3.59
C ALA A 306 29.37 -3.14 -2.55
N TYR A 307 28.89 -3.12 -1.31
CA TYR A 307 29.54 -2.54 -0.15
C TYR A 307 29.63 -3.55 1.00
N GLU A 308 30.59 -3.33 1.86
CA GLU A 308 30.70 -3.97 3.17
C GLU A 308 30.52 -2.92 4.25
N VAL A 309 29.74 -3.25 5.28
CA VAL A 309 29.49 -2.39 6.42
C VAL A 309 29.60 -3.18 7.72
N ARG A 310 30.14 -2.55 8.77
CA ARG A 310 30.18 -3.11 10.12
C ARG A 310 29.79 -2.06 11.16
N GLY A 311 29.15 -2.49 12.22
CA GLY A 311 28.94 -1.67 13.42
C GLY A 311 30.24 -1.53 14.21
N VAL A 312 30.38 -0.42 14.93
CA VAL A 312 31.54 -0.12 15.80
C VAL A 312 31.03 0.43 17.12
N ILE A 313 31.53 -0.11 18.23
CA ILE A 313 31.30 0.42 19.58
C ILE A 313 32.67 0.56 20.27
N GLY A 314 33.16 1.80 20.38
CA GLY A 314 34.53 2.07 20.86
C GLY A 314 35.57 1.41 19.96
N GLU A 315 36.34 0.44 20.51
CA GLU A 315 37.32 -0.35 19.78
C GLU A 315 36.80 -1.72 19.29
N ASN A 316 35.51 -2.01 19.53
CA ASN A 316 34.89 -3.28 19.18
C ASN A 316 34.21 -3.19 17.81
N TYR A 317 34.47 -4.15 16.96
CA TYR A 317 33.92 -4.24 15.61
C TYR A 317 32.98 -5.44 15.50
N GLY A 318 31.80 -5.21 14.91
CA GLY A 318 30.91 -6.29 14.49
C GLY A 318 31.44 -6.99 13.24
N ASP A 319 30.85 -8.15 12.95
CA ASP A 319 31.13 -8.86 11.70
C ASP A 319 30.63 -8.03 10.50
N PRO A 320 31.44 -7.89 9.42
CA PRO A 320 31.02 -7.16 8.24
C PRO A 320 29.83 -7.82 7.54
N VAL A 321 28.83 -7.01 7.19
CA VAL A 321 27.70 -7.41 6.34
C VAL A 321 27.90 -6.84 4.95
N THR A 322 27.73 -7.68 3.93
CA THR A 322 27.80 -7.24 2.52
C THR A 322 26.38 -6.97 2.02
N PHE A 323 26.22 -5.84 1.33
CA PHE A 323 25.00 -5.47 0.65
C PHE A 323 25.28 -4.88 -0.73
N THR A 324 24.28 -4.84 -1.59
CA THR A 324 24.36 -4.18 -2.89
C THR A 324 23.29 -3.08 -2.95
N THR A 325 23.70 -1.86 -3.31
CA THR A 325 22.77 -0.75 -3.55
C THR A 325 21.84 -1.07 -4.72
N GLU A 326 20.64 -0.51 -4.69
CA GLU A 326 19.68 -0.67 -5.78
C GLU A 326 20.15 0.05 -7.05
N ALA A 327 19.56 -0.31 -8.19
CA ALA A 327 19.73 0.46 -9.40
C ALA A 327 19.00 1.81 -9.28
N ALA A 328 19.58 2.87 -9.83
CA ALA A 328 18.85 4.10 -10.11
C ALA A 328 18.05 3.89 -11.40
N GLU A 329 16.89 3.25 -11.28
CA GLU A 329 16.08 2.84 -12.43
C GLU A 329 15.39 4.06 -13.05
N GLU A 330 15.69 4.33 -14.31
CA GLU A 330 15.12 5.44 -15.07
C GLU A 330 13.78 5.06 -15.73
N VAL A 331 12.87 6.01 -15.76
CA VAL A 331 11.64 5.91 -16.55
C VAL A 331 11.90 6.41 -17.97
N PRO A 332 11.58 5.63 -19.02
CA PRO A 332 11.85 6.06 -20.39
C PRO A 332 11.13 7.36 -20.79
N ASN A 333 11.82 8.22 -21.54
CA ASN A 333 11.24 9.44 -22.15
C ASN A 333 10.67 10.46 -21.14
N LEU A 334 11.29 10.62 -19.97
CA LEU A 334 10.90 11.64 -18.99
C LEU A 334 11.14 13.08 -19.51
N SER A 335 12.05 13.27 -20.47
CA SER A 335 12.24 14.55 -21.16
C SER A 335 11.15 14.90 -22.15
N PHE A 336 10.29 13.95 -22.52
CA PHE A 336 9.23 14.06 -23.54
C PHE A 336 9.72 14.44 -24.95
N ASP A 337 10.97 14.18 -25.29
CA ASP A 337 11.54 14.44 -26.62
C ASP A 337 11.06 13.46 -27.69
N ASN A 338 10.69 12.25 -27.28
CA ASN A 338 10.34 11.18 -28.21
C ASN A 338 8.84 11.11 -28.45
N TRP A 339 8.41 11.45 -29.68
CA TRP A 339 7.03 11.34 -30.14
C TRP A 339 6.95 10.69 -31.50
N THR A 340 5.93 9.86 -31.69
CA THR A 340 5.60 9.25 -32.98
C THR A 340 4.18 9.61 -33.37
N GLN A 341 3.99 10.05 -34.62
CA GLN A 341 2.66 10.29 -35.16
C GLN A 341 2.19 9.11 -36.01
N LYS A 342 0.97 8.62 -35.75
CA LYS A 342 0.31 7.65 -36.59
C LYS A 342 -1.11 8.15 -36.93
N SER A 343 -1.34 8.50 -38.19
CA SER A 343 -2.58 9.16 -38.63
C SER A 343 -2.79 10.48 -37.84
N LYS A 344 -3.92 10.65 -37.16
CA LYS A 344 -4.25 11.84 -36.35
C LYS A 344 -3.75 11.74 -34.91
N ASN A 345 -3.25 10.57 -34.51
CA ASN A 345 -2.86 10.31 -33.15
C ASN A 345 -1.37 10.53 -32.93
N TRP A 346 -1.01 11.08 -31.75
CA TRP A 346 0.35 11.26 -31.27
C TRP A 346 0.61 10.31 -30.10
N PHE A 347 1.74 9.65 -30.12
CA PHE A 347 2.21 8.73 -29.09
C PHE A 347 3.50 9.30 -28.47
N PRO A 348 3.57 9.47 -27.16
CA PRO A 348 4.76 10.03 -26.48
C PRO A 348 5.85 8.97 -26.32
N ASN A 349 6.29 8.38 -27.42
CA ASN A 349 7.28 7.32 -27.49
C ASN A 349 7.94 7.31 -28.88
N SER A 350 9.15 6.78 -28.97
CA SER A 350 9.86 6.60 -30.23
C SER A 350 9.25 5.51 -31.13
N ASP A 351 8.45 4.60 -30.57
CA ASP A 351 7.73 3.54 -31.26
C ASP A 351 6.30 3.44 -30.73
N ALA A 352 5.32 3.62 -31.60
CA ALA A 352 3.90 3.55 -31.26
C ALA A 352 3.42 2.14 -30.85
N SER A 353 4.18 1.09 -31.15
CA SER A 353 3.84 -0.30 -30.84
C SER A 353 4.38 -0.77 -29.48
N ASN A 354 5.40 -0.09 -28.95
CA ASN A 354 6.03 -0.40 -27.65
C ASN A 354 6.06 0.84 -26.76
N SER A 355 4.89 1.23 -26.30
CA SER A 355 4.67 2.46 -25.60
C SER A 355 4.80 2.26 -24.07
N TYR A 356 5.68 3.01 -23.42
CA TYR A 356 5.75 3.12 -21.95
C TYR A 356 4.72 4.14 -21.46
N TRP A 357 4.57 5.23 -22.18
CA TRP A 357 3.63 6.31 -21.94
C TRP A 357 2.39 6.18 -22.84
N ALA A 358 1.26 6.63 -22.35
CA ALA A 358 0.00 6.70 -23.08
C ALA A 358 -0.68 8.05 -22.88
N THR A 359 -1.65 8.35 -23.76
CA THR A 359 -2.52 9.52 -23.72
C THR A 359 -3.95 9.11 -24.07
N GLY A 360 -4.93 9.98 -23.80
CA GLY A 360 -6.31 9.82 -24.25
C GLY A 360 -6.54 10.02 -25.75
N ASN A 361 -5.51 10.35 -26.52
CA ASN A 361 -5.60 10.71 -27.93
C ASN A 361 -6.34 9.69 -28.79
N GLU A 362 -6.16 8.38 -28.54
CA GLU A 362 -6.80 7.33 -29.34
C GLU A 362 -8.34 7.44 -29.30
N GLY A 363 -8.90 7.76 -28.13
CA GLY A 363 -10.34 8.00 -27.98
C GLY A 363 -10.79 9.32 -28.61
N VAL A 364 -10.01 10.38 -28.41
CA VAL A 364 -10.30 11.74 -28.90
C VAL A 364 -10.24 11.83 -30.41
N THR A 365 -9.25 11.21 -31.05
CA THR A 365 -9.02 11.29 -32.49
C THR A 365 -10.05 10.56 -33.34
N ILE A 366 -10.95 9.79 -32.71
CA ILE A 366 -12.15 9.26 -33.39
C ILE A 366 -13.06 10.40 -33.84
N TYR A 367 -13.15 11.47 -33.06
CA TYR A 367 -14.10 12.55 -33.26
C TYR A 367 -13.45 13.86 -33.69
N THR A 368 -12.21 14.12 -33.29
CA THR A 368 -11.52 15.40 -33.50
C THR A 368 -10.01 15.22 -33.73
N THR A 369 -9.21 16.21 -33.38
CA THR A 369 -7.74 16.15 -33.41
C THR A 369 -7.20 15.77 -32.03
N ALA A 370 -5.96 15.27 -31.98
CA ALA A 370 -5.28 14.98 -30.72
C ALA A 370 -5.18 16.23 -29.82
N ASN A 371 -5.40 16.04 -28.55
CA ASN A 371 -5.34 17.09 -27.52
C ASN A 371 -4.16 16.91 -26.54
N SER A 372 -3.33 15.91 -26.79
CA SER A 372 -2.02 15.70 -26.14
C SER A 372 -0.98 15.57 -27.25
N THR A 373 -0.14 16.59 -27.43
CA THR A 373 0.72 16.73 -28.61
C THR A 373 2.12 17.23 -28.22
N PRO A 374 3.17 16.89 -28.99
CA PRO A 374 4.45 17.55 -28.83
C PRO A 374 4.40 19.01 -29.30
N VAL A 375 5.21 19.84 -28.69
CA VAL A 375 5.55 21.19 -29.15
C VAL A 375 7.05 21.37 -29.21
N GLU A 376 7.49 22.28 -30.06
CA GLU A 376 8.90 22.64 -30.27
C GLU A 376 8.99 24.16 -30.48
N GLY A 377 10.13 24.76 -30.17
CA GLY A 377 10.41 26.15 -30.48
C GLY A 377 10.69 27.02 -29.25
N GLU A 378 11.21 28.20 -29.51
CA GLU A 378 11.58 29.17 -28.48
C GLU A 378 10.35 29.59 -27.65
N GLY A 379 10.47 29.51 -26.31
CA GLY A 379 9.39 29.80 -25.37
C GLY A 379 8.33 28.71 -25.21
N GLU A 380 8.32 27.69 -26.09
CA GLU A 380 7.38 26.57 -26.02
C GLU A 380 7.97 25.36 -25.27
N VAL A 381 9.29 25.29 -25.10
CA VAL A 381 10.01 24.19 -24.48
C VAL A 381 11.06 24.72 -23.52
N VAL A 382 11.48 23.87 -22.56
CA VAL A 382 12.72 24.07 -21.77
C VAL A 382 13.90 23.57 -22.61
N GLU A 383 13.76 22.34 -23.16
CA GLU A 383 14.77 21.73 -24.01
C GLU A 383 14.08 20.73 -24.96
N GLY A 384 14.57 20.58 -26.19
CA GLY A 384 14.10 19.59 -27.14
C GLY A 384 12.61 19.73 -27.51
N LYS A 385 11.77 18.89 -26.95
CA LYS A 385 10.30 18.90 -27.10
C LYS A 385 9.61 18.85 -25.76
N ALA A 386 8.48 19.51 -25.66
CA ALA A 386 7.59 19.44 -24.52
C ALA A 386 6.25 18.78 -24.89
N ALA A 387 5.51 18.29 -23.89
CA ALA A 387 4.15 17.82 -24.06
C ALA A 387 3.16 18.96 -23.79
N ARG A 388 2.29 19.26 -24.76
CA ARG A 388 1.15 20.18 -24.63
C ARG A 388 -0.12 19.36 -24.44
N LEU A 389 -0.80 19.57 -23.33
CA LEU A 389 -1.99 18.85 -22.90
C LEU A 389 -3.14 19.87 -22.80
N GLU A 390 -4.23 19.68 -23.57
CA GLU A 390 -5.35 20.61 -23.60
C GLU A 390 -6.66 19.90 -23.24
N THR A 391 -7.42 20.48 -22.32
CA THR A 391 -8.79 20.04 -22.08
C THR A 391 -9.71 20.60 -23.16
N ILE A 392 -10.36 19.72 -23.90
CA ILE A 392 -11.28 20.08 -24.97
C ILE A 392 -12.73 19.76 -24.63
N GLY A 393 -13.65 20.59 -25.10
CA GLY A 393 -15.09 20.40 -24.93
C GLY A 393 -15.77 19.81 -26.15
N ASN A 394 -17.09 19.59 -26.03
CA ASN A 394 -17.96 19.09 -27.12
C ASN A 394 -17.53 17.73 -27.67
N VAL A 395 -16.88 16.89 -26.84
CA VAL A 395 -16.48 15.54 -27.25
C VAL A 395 -17.69 14.61 -27.12
N PRO A 396 -18.13 13.97 -28.22
CA PRO A 396 -19.24 13.02 -28.19
C PRO A 396 -19.03 11.95 -27.11
N LEU A 397 -20.09 11.50 -26.47
CA LEU A 397 -20.17 10.52 -25.35
C LEU A 397 -19.66 11.07 -24.01
N VAL A 398 -18.53 11.76 -23.98
CA VAL A 398 -17.87 12.13 -22.71
C VAL A 398 -18.00 13.62 -22.34
N LYS A 399 -18.49 14.46 -23.27
CA LYS A 399 -18.65 15.93 -23.18
C LYS A 399 -17.33 16.69 -23.18
N ILE A 400 -16.38 16.33 -22.33
CA ILE A 400 -15.02 16.87 -22.30
C ILE A 400 -13.99 15.72 -22.37
N ALA A 401 -12.77 16.06 -22.82
CA ALA A 401 -11.60 15.19 -22.68
C ALA A 401 -10.41 16.04 -22.22
N ALA A 402 -9.89 15.75 -21.07
CA ALA A 402 -8.65 16.34 -20.58
C ALA A 402 -7.47 15.89 -21.44
N GLY A 403 -6.56 16.81 -21.78
CA GLY A 403 -5.24 16.45 -22.28
C GLY A 403 -4.46 15.78 -21.15
N ASN A 404 -3.95 14.59 -21.42
CA ASN A 404 -3.24 13.83 -20.41
C ASN A 404 -2.05 13.07 -20.98
N LEU A 405 -1.15 12.71 -20.11
CA LEU A 405 0.04 11.90 -20.36
C LEU A 405 0.25 11.04 -19.12
N PHE A 406 0.37 9.72 -19.27
CA PHE A 406 0.54 8.83 -18.13
C PHE A 406 1.37 7.59 -18.49
N THR A 407 2.07 7.05 -17.51
CA THR A 407 2.70 5.72 -17.63
C THR A 407 1.61 4.67 -17.61
N GLY A 408 1.49 3.89 -18.69
CA GLY A 408 0.39 2.94 -18.79
C GLY A 408 0.04 2.54 -20.21
N ILE A 409 -1.21 2.09 -20.38
CA ILE A 409 -1.80 1.69 -21.67
C ILE A 409 -3.13 2.40 -21.83
N TYR A 410 -3.40 2.89 -23.05
CA TYR A 410 -4.72 3.36 -23.43
C TYR A 410 -5.29 2.44 -24.52
N LYS A 411 -6.49 1.93 -24.26
CA LYS A 411 -7.24 1.13 -25.24
C LYS A 411 -8.68 1.61 -25.26
N THR A 412 -9.09 2.25 -26.35
CA THR A 412 -10.42 2.83 -26.46
C THR A 412 -11.53 1.83 -26.20
N ASN A 413 -12.37 2.13 -25.22
CA ASN A 413 -13.60 1.42 -24.92
C ASN A 413 -14.80 2.37 -25.02
N LEU A 414 -15.48 2.36 -26.18
CA LEU A 414 -16.62 3.24 -26.42
C LEU A 414 -17.85 2.88 -25.57
N GLY A 415 -17.94 1.65 -25.09
CA GLY A 415 -19.02 1.20 -24.18
C GLY A 415 -18.84 1.68 -22.75
N ASN A 416 -17.58 1.90 -22.33
CA ASN A 416 -17.22 2.46 -21.03
C ASN A 416 -15.92 3.27 -21.16
N PRO A 417 -15.97 4.54 -21.61
CA PRO A 417 -14.79 5.36 -21.80
C PRO A 417 -13.90 5.51 -20.56
N ALA A 418 -14.45 5.48 -19.35
CA ALA A 418 -13.70 5.55 -18.10
C ALA A 418 -12.74 4.36 -17.91
N SER A 419 -12.99 3.21 -18.53
CA SER A 419 -12.11 2.03 -18.49
C SER A 419 -11.10 1.97 -19.65
N SER A 420 -10.93 3.05 -20.42
CA SER A 420 -9.99 3.06 -21.57
C SER A 420 -8.53 3.19 -21.14
N ALA A 421 -8.25 3.85 -20.02
CA ALA A 421 -6.92 4.02 -19.49
C ALA A 421 -6.61 2.95 -18.43
N THR A 422 -5.46 2.30 -18.54
CA THR A 422 -4.88 1.45 -17.51
C THR A 422 -3.53 2.04 -17.13
N MET A 423 -3.49 2.69 -15.97
CA MET A 423 -2.28 3.35 -15.47
C MET A 423 -1.38 2.35 -14.75
N GLY A 424 -0.08 2.56 -14.84
CA GLY A 424 0.97 1.79 -14.19
C GLY A 424 1.85 1.01 -15.16
N ARG A 425 3.14 1.02 -14.89
CA ARG A 425 4.17 0.25 -15.60
C ARG A 425 5.06 -0.47 -14.60
N PRO A 426 5.55 -1.68 -14.92
CA PRO A 426 6.50 -2.37 -14.07
C PRO A 426 7.69 -1.46 -13.74
N TYR A 427 8.01 -1.36 -12.46
CA TYR A 427 9.07 -0.52 -11.94
C TYR A 427 9.40 -0.91 -10.50
N THR A 428 10.69 -0.99 -10.18
CA THR A 428 11.16 -1.41 -8.86
C THR A 428 12.02 -0.37 -8.15
N GLY A 429 12.29 0.75 -8.82
CA GLY A 429 13.10 1.84 -8.27
C GLY A 429 12.39 2.58 -7.13
N ARG A 430 13.18 3.15 -6.23
CA ARG A 430 12.72 3.97 -5.11
C ARG A 430 13.32 5.39 -5.21
N PRO A 431 12.82 6.24 -6.13
CA PRO A 431 13.27 7.63 -6.20
C PRO A 431 12.80 8.42 -4.98
N THR A 432 13.59 9.38 -4.56
CA THR A 432 13.26 10.29 -3.46
C THR A 432 12.48 11.51 -3.94
N HIS A 433 12.75 11.97 -5.17
CA HIS A 433 12.11 13.12 -5.78
C HIS A 433 11.73 12.86 -7.24
N MET A 434 10.69 13.56 -7.69
CA MET A 434 10.41 13.80 -9.10
C MET A 434 10.46 15.30 -9.36
N THR A 435 11.35 15.74 -10.24
CA THR A 435 11.46 17.13 -10.67
C THR A 435 10.97 17.29 -12.10
N GLY A 436 10.75 18.53 -12.53
CA GLY A 436 10.39 18.85 -13.90
C GLY A 436 9.96 20.29 -14.04
N TRP A 437 9.44 20.62 -15.22
CA TRP A 437 8.99 21.98 -15.55
C TRP A 437 7.56 21.94 -16.09
N TYR A 438 6.79 23.00 -15.78
CA TYR A 438 5.44 23.14 -16.30
C TYR A 438 5.07 24.60 -16.56
N LYS A 439 4.14 24.79 -17.51
CA LYS A 439 3.34 26.02 -17.68
C LYS A 439 1.87 25.64 -17.63
N TYR A 440 1.02 26.50 -17.09
CA TYR A 440 -0.41 26.21 -17.02
C TYR A 440 -1.27 27.44 -17.25
N THR A 441 -2.32 27.27 -18.02
CA THR A 441 -3.39 28.25 -18.19
C THR A 441 -4.70 27.56 -17.85
N PRO A 442 -5.34 27.86 -16.71
CA PRO A 442 -6.62 27.29 -16.33
C PRO A 442 -7.77 27.93 -17.13
N ALA A 443 -8.82 27.17 -17.38
CA ALA A 443 -10.13 27.65 -17.80
C ALA A 443 -11.19 27.31 -16.73
N GLU A 444 -12.38 27.90 -16.84
CA GLU A 444 -13.48 27.61 -15.94
C GLU A 444 -14.02 26.20 -16.18
N VAL A 445 -14.21 25.42 -15.11
CA VAL A 445 -14.82 24.10 -15.16
C VAL A 445 -16.29 24.22 -15.55
N THR A 446 -16.68 23.56 -16.64
CA THR A 446 -18.03 23.61 -17.21
C THR A 446 -18.83 22.33 -17.06
N THR A 447 -18.19 21.25 -16.60
CA THR A 447 -18.78 19.91 -16.55
C THR A 447 -18.40 19.20 -15.26
N GLU A 448 -19.40 18.73 -14.51
CA GLU A 448 -19.25 17.98 -13.25
C GLU A 448 -18.88 16.49 -13.42
N GLY A 449 -18.62 16.04 -14.63
CA GLY A 449 -18.49 14.64 -15.02
C GLY A 449 -19.64 14.18 -15.91
N ASN A 450 -19.78 12.88 -16.11
CA ASN A 450 -20.80 12.28 -16.95
C ASN A 450 -21.31 10.93 -16.40
N SER A 451 -22.18 10.24 -17.16
CA SER A 451 -22.78 8.97 -16.74
C SER A 451 -21.81 7.78 -16.69
N TYR A 452 -20.60 7.89 -17.24
CA TYR A 452 -19.57 6.87 -17.19
C TYR A 452 -18.66 7.03 -15.98
N SER A 453 -18.62 8.23 -15.37
CA SER A 453 -17.91 8.51 -14.13
C SER A 453 -18.79 8.16 -12.93
N GLN A 454 -18.24 7.43 -11.99
CA GLN A 454 -18.94 7.14 -10.73
C GLN A 454 -18.89 8.33 -9.77
N ASN A 455 -17.86 9.18 -9.89
CA ASN A 455 -17.70 10.41 -9.14
C ASN A 455 -18.13 11.59 -9.99
N LYS A 456 -18.81 12.51 -9.36
CA LYS A 456 -19.17 13.78 -9.93
C LYS A 456 -18.67 14.89 -9.02
N HIS A 457 -18.23 15.96 -9.63
CA HIS A 457 -17.59 17.08 -8.96
C HIS A 457 -18.40 18.37 -9.14
N PRO A 458 -19.64 18.45 -8.61
CA PRO A 458 -20.47 19.65 -8.75
C PRO A 458 -19.84 20.87 -8.11
N GLU A 459 -19.02 20.68 -7.08
CA GLU A 459 -18.28 21.74 -6.38
C GLU A 459 -17.20 22.40 -7.25
N ALA A 460 -16.74 21.72 -8.30
CA ALA A 460 -15.73 22.26 -9.19
C ALA A 460 -16.32 23.17 -10.28
N VAL A 461 -17.60 23.01 -10.63
CA VAL A 461 -18.25 23.78 -11.70
C VAL A 461 -18.27 25.26 -11.36
N GLY A 462 -17.85 26.10 -12.33
CA GLY A 462 -17.73 27.54 -12.17
C GLY A 462 -16.44 27.99 -11.43
N GLN A 463 -15.58 27.05 -11.01
CA GLN A 463 -14.25 27.34 -10.47
C GLN A 463 -13.20 27.26 -11.59
N LEU A 464 -12.03 27.88 -11.38
CA LEU A 464 -10.87 27.63 -12.24
C LEU A 464 -10.42 26.18 -12.10
N ASP A 465 -10.13 25.56 -13.24
CA ASP A 465 -9.61 24.19 -13.30
C ASP A 465 -8.21 24.09 -12.69
N TYR A 466 -7.84 22.92 -12.25
CA TYR A 466 -6.50 22.60 -11.74
C TYR A 466 -5.78 21.67 -12.71
N CYS A 467 -4.52 21.94 -13.03
CA CYS A 467 -3.67 20.87 -13.53
C CYS A 467 -3.30 19.91 -12.40
N SER A 468 -2.93 18.71 -12.77
CA SER A 468 -2.42 17.70 -11.83
C SER A 468 -1.19 17.01 -12.42
N ILE A 469 -0.10 16.98 -11.65
CA ILE A 469 1.12 16.23 -11.94
C ILE A 469 1.41 15.39 -10.71
N TYR A 470 1.47 14.06 -10.86
CA TYR A 470 1.76 13.20 -9.72
C TYR A 470 2.57 11.98 -10.08
N ILE A 471 3.23 11.43 -9.08
CA ILE A 471 3.89 10.13 -9.10
C ILE A 471 3.36 9.28 -7.95
N ARG A 472 3.12 7.98 -8.22
CA ARG A 472 2.83 6.95 -7.23
C ARG A 472 3.69 5.73 -7.49
N LEU A 473 4.27 5.22 -6.45
CA LEU A 473 4.90 3.90 -6.43
C LEU A 473 3.92 2.93 -5.80
N GLU A 474 3.54 1.90 -6.53
CA GLU A 474 2.49 0.98 -6.14
C GLU A 474 3.05 -0.45 -6.02
N ASP A 475 2.60 -1.19 -5.02
CA ASP A 475 2.76 -2.64 -4.99
C ASP A 475 1.44 -3.31 -5.40
N TRP A 476 1.51 -4.10 -6.47
CA TRP A 476 0.39 -4.88 -6.99
C TRP A 476 0.47 -6.34 -6.53
N GLY A 477 1.47 -6.71 -5.70
CA GLY A 477 1.75 -8.08 -5.32
C GLY A 477 2.00 -8.95 -6.57
N THR A 478 1.24 -10.03 -6.71
CA THR A 478 1.33 -10.95 -7.87
C THR A 478 0.33 -10.65 -8.99
N ALA A 479 -0.44 -9.56 -8.88
CA ALA A 479 -1.44 -9.22 -9.89
C ALA A 479 -0.79 -8.78 -11.20
N THR A 480 -1.34 -9.24 -12.33
CA THR A 480 -0.89 -8.88 -13.68
C THR A 480 -1.62 -7.67 -14.26
N GLU A 481 -2.69 -7.26 -13.61
CA GLU A 481 -3.47 -6.06 -13.92
C GLU A 481 -3.54 -5.18 -12.67
N ARG A 482 -3.70 -3.88 -12.85
CA ARG A 482 -3.75 -2.94 -11.72
C ARG A 482 -4.93 -3.28 -10.81
N PRO A 483 -4.69 -3.57 -9.52
CA PRO A 483 -5.76 -3.77 -8.55
C PRO A 483 -6.64 -2.52 -8.43
N ALA A 484 -7.89 -2.69 -8.03
CA ALA A 484 -8.77 -1.55 -7.77
C ALA A 484 -8.23 -0.66 -6.64
N ASN A 485 -7.57 -1.27 -5.64
CA ASN A 485 -6.94 -0.60 -4.51
C ASN A 485 -5.50 -1.13 -4.36
N PRO A 486 -4.54 -0.63 -5.15
CA PRO A 486 -3.14 -1.04 -5.01
C PRO A 486 -2.57 -0.49 -3.69
N THR A 487 -1.61 -1.20 -3.11
CA THR A 487 -0.86 -0.67 -1.98
C THR A 487 0.05 0.47 -2.45
N ILE A 488 -0.13 1.65 -1.87
CA ILE A 488 0.70 2.82 -2.18
C ILE A 488 1.95 2.79 -1.30
N ILE A 489 3.10 2.55 -1.91
CA ILE A 489 4.42 2.58 -1.25
C ILE A 489 4.88 4.02 -1.03
N ALA A 490 4.80 4.85 -2.08
CA ALA A 490 5.11 6.27 -1.98
C ALA A 490 4.31 7.08 -3.00
N GLN A 491 4.12 8.38 -2.71
CA GLN A 491 3.48 9.28 -3.65
C GLN A 491 3.88 10.73 -3.45
N ALA A 492 3.71 11.53 -4.51
CA ALA A 492 3.80 12.98 -4.46
C ALA A 492 2.91 13.59 -5.54
N THR A 493 2.32 14.76 -5.27
CA THR A 493 1.35 15.41 -6.18
C THR A 493 1.56 16.92 -6.19
N LEU A 494 1.47 17.50 -7.37
CA LEU A 494 1.31 18.93 -7.61
C LEU A 494 -0.05 19.18 -8.24
N GLU A 495 -0.83 20.08 -7.65
CA GLU A 495 -2.06 20.63 -8.24
C GLU A 495 -1.98 22.16 -8.23
N ASP A 496 -2.25 22.79 -9.35
CA ASP A 496 -2.19 24.25 -9.49
C ASP A 496 -3.33 24.75 -10.38
N ASN A 497 -4.01 25.82 -9.95
CA ASN A 497 -5.04 26.53 -10.73
C ASN A 497 -4.64 27.97 -11.05
N SER A 498 -3.41 28.35 -10.79
CA SER A 498 -2.87 29.65 -11.14
C SER A 498 -2.42 29.71 -12.59
N VAL A 499 -2.38 30.91 -13.17
CA VAL A 499 -1.75 31.13 -14.48
C VAL A 499 -0.24 31.11 -14.31
N VAL A 500 0.41 30.12 -14.91
CA VAL A 500 1.86 29.97 -14.98
C VAL A 500 2.27 30.17 -16.45
N SER A 501 2.61 31.41 -16.81
CA SER A 501 2.88 31.82 -18.20
C SER A 501 4.28 31.44 -18.70
N GLU A 502 5.24 31.30 -17.79
CA GLU A 502 6.60 30.89 -18.07
C GLU A 502 6.86 29.54 -17.43
N TYR A 503 7.82 28.74 -17.96
CA TYR A 503 8.15 27.47 -17.35
C TYR A 503 8.63 27.66 -15.91
N LYS A 504 7.92 26.99 -15.00
CA LYS A 504 8.21 26.94 -13.57
C LYS A 504 8.70 25.54 -13.22
N GLN A 505 9.84 25.45 -12.55
CA GLN A 505 10.33 24.20 -12.03
C GLN A 505 9.47 23.75 -10.86
N PHE A 506 9.20 22.45 -10.78
CA PHE A 506 8.66 21.79 -9.60
C PHE A 506 9.66 20.76 -9.07
N ASP A 507 9.56 20.49 -7.78
CA ASP A 507 10.28 19.44 -7.08
C ASP A 507 9.32 18.76 -6.12
N LEU A 508 9.03 17.50 -6.37
CA LEU A 508 8.09 16.69 -5.62
C LEU A 508 8.85 15.66 -4.79
N LYS A 509 9.04 15.93 -3.49
CA LYS A 509 9.55 14.95 -2.54
C LYS A 509 8.52 13.86 -2.34
N LEU A 510 8.87 12.60 -2.65
CA LEU A 510 7.98 11.46 -2.47
C LEU A 510 7.78 11.17 -0.98
N GLN A 511 6.53 11.07 -0.57
CA GLN A 511 6.16 10.66 0.77
C GLN A 511 6.01 9.13 0.79
N TYR A 512 6.95 8.47 1.46
CA TYR A 512 6.97 7.02 1.63
C TYR A 512 6.10 6.60 2.80
N ASN A 513 5.17 5.66 2.56
CA ASN A 513 4.39 4.99 3.60
C ASN A 513 5.13 3.77 4.15
N ASP A 514 6.03 3.20 3.35
CA ASP A 514 6.83 2.03 3.68
C ASP A 514 8.23 2.20 3.05
N LEU A 515 9.26 2.15 3.88
CA LEU A 515 10.66 2.27 3.46
C LEU A 515 11.31 0.92 3.12
N GLU A 516 10.69 -0.19 3.50
CA GLU A 516 11.24 -1.54 3.35
C GLU A 516 10.75 -2.20 2.06
N THR A 517 9.47 -2.07 1.75
CA THR A 517 8.86 -2.71 0.59
C THR A 517 9.23 -1.98 -0.70
N LYS A 518 9.69 -2.76 -1.68
CA LYS A 518 9.92 -2.26 -3.04
C LYS A 518 8.62 -2.17 -3.81
N PRO A 519 8.42 -1.11 -4.60
CA PRO A 519 7.29 -1.06 -5.50
C PRO A 519 7.42 -2.13 -6.59
N THR A 520 6.30 -2.50 -7.18
CA THR A 520 6.24 -3.33 -8.38
C THR A 520 5.88 -2.52 -9.62
N HIS A 521 5.28 -1.33 -9.43
CA HIS A 521 4.81 -0.47 -10.51
C HIS A 521 4.96 1.01 -10.17
N VAL A 522 5.12 1.82 -11.23
CA VAL A 522 5.09 3.29 -11.15
C VAL A 522 3.92 3.83 -11.96
N VAL A 523 3.20 4.80 -11.40
CA VAL A 523 2.19 5.62 -12.04
C VAL A 523 2.67 7.06 -12.02
N ILE A 524 2.99 7.63 -13.19
CA ILE A 524 3.26 9.06 -13.36
C ILE A 524 2.17 9.61 -14.28
N VAL A 525 1.56 10.72 -13.89
CA VAL A 525 0.49 11.36 -14.64
C VAL A 525 0.74 12.86 -14.71
N ALA A 526 0.50 13.44 -15.88
CA ALA A 526 0.27 14.86 -16.08
C ALA A 526 -1.08 15.07 -16.79
N SER A 527 -1.93 15.90 -16.23
CA SER A 527 -3.27 16.19 -16.78
C SER A 527 -3.59 17.68 -16.72
N SER A 528 -4.17 18.20 -17.80
CA SER A 528 -4.64 19.59 -17.87
C SER A 528 -5.88 19.86 -17.02
N SER A 529 -6.56 18.80 -16.55
CA SER A 529 -7.70 18.88 -15.63
C SER A 529 -7.56 17.82 -14.55
N ARG A 530 -7.59 18.25 -13.27
CA ARG A 530 -7.43 17.38 -12.10
C ARG A 530 -8.42 16.20 -12.09
N TYR A 531 -9.67 16.47 -12.43
CA TYR A 531 -10.74 15.48 -12.49
C TYR A 531 -11.01 14.97 -13.92
N GLY A 532 -9.97 15.00 -14.77
CA GLY A 532 -10.09 14.57 -16.15
C GLY A 532 -10.51 13.11 -16.34
N ASP A 533 -10.10 12.23 -15.43
CA ASP A 533 -10.50 10.81 -15.42
C ASP A 533 -12.01 10.64 -15.17
N ASP A 534 -12.63 11.59 -14.48
CA ASP A 534 -14.07 11.67 -14.23
C ASP A 534 -14.81 12.52 -15.29
N PHE A 535 -14.12 12.91 -16.37
CA PHE A 535 -14.65 13.77 -17.41
C PHE A 535 -15.18 15.12 -16.88
N CYS A 536 -14.56 15.61 -15.82
CA CYS A 536 -14.79 16.92 -15.22
C CYS A 536 -13.60 17.83 -15.53
N GLY A 537 -13.84 19.04 -15.97
CA GLY A 537 -12.77 19.99 -16.29
C GLY A 537 -13.24 21.22 -17.06
N GLY A 538 -12.30 22.15 -17.31
CA GLY A 538 -12.48 23.40 -18.04
C GLY A 538 -11.98 23.33 -19.47
N PRO A 539 -12.85 23.27 -20.50
CA PRO A 539 -12.41 23.36 -21.89
C PRO A 539 -11.59 24.63 -22.14
N GLY A 540 -10.36 24.46 -22.63
CA GLY A 540 -9.39 25.54 -22.80
C GLY A 540 -8.33 25.59 -21.70
N SER A 541 -8.39 24.72 -20.66
CA SER A 541 -7.25 24.51 -19.75
C SER A 541 -6.09 23.87 -20.52
N VAL A 542 -4.90 24.45 -20.44
CA VAL A 542 -3.71 23.98 -21.17
C VAL A 542 -2.53 23.84 -20.20
N LEU A 543 -1.99 22.63 -20.12
CA LEU A 543 -0.78 22.28 -19.39
C LEU A 543 0.35 21.95 -20.36
N TYR A 544 1.51 22.55 -20.15
CA TYR A 544 2.76 22.12 -20.79
C TYR A 544 3.63 21.47 -19.72
N VAL A 545 4.26 20.36 -20.06
CA VAL A 545 5.23 19.67 -19.20
C VAL A 545 6.48 19.31 -19.98
N ASP A 546 7.63 19.44 -19.29
CA ASP A 546 8.93 19.22 -19.89
C ASP A 546 9.96 18.77 -18.87
N GLN A 547 10.99 18.02 -19.31
CA GLN A 547 12.19 17.65 -18.57
C GLN A 547 11.89 17.09 -17.17
N PHE A 548 11.03 16.06 -17.08
CA PHE A 548 10.88 15.31 -15.85
C PHE A 548 12.16 14.52 -15.56
N ALA A 549 12.51 14.39 -14.28
CA ALA A 549 13.64 13.59 -13.83
C ALA A 549 13.34 12.97 -12.47
N LEU A 550 13.96 11.82 -12.17
CA LEU A 550 13.90 11.18 -10.87
C LEU A 550 15.23 11.36 -10.14
N SER A 551 15.19 11.71 -8.86
CA SER A 551 16.36 11.71 -7.99
C SER A 551 16.32 10.53 -7.03
N PHE A 552 17.49 10.00 -6.72
CA PHE A 552 17.69 8.88 -5.79
C PHE A 552 18.63 9.28 -4.65
N ASP A 553 18.97 10.55 -4.54
CA ASP A 553 19.84 11.05 -3.48
C ASP A 553 19.06 11.09 -2.16
N TYR A 554 19.75 10.89 -1.05
CA TYR A 554 19.17 11.03 0.27
C TYR A 554 18.79 12.51 0.52
N ASP A 555 17.60 12.72 1.04
CA ASP A 555 17.11 14.03 1.44
C ASP A 555 16.53 13.92 2.86
N GLU A 556 17.10 14.71 3.79
CA GLU A 556 16.73 14.71 5.21
C GLU A 556 15.26 15.14 5.47
#